data_1ee9f1f7303d2adb5aea78a183be272d
#
_entry.id   1ee9f1f7303d2adb5aea78a183be272d
#
_cell.length_a   1.000
_cell.length_b   1.000
_cell.length_c   1.000
_cell.angle_alpha   90.00
_cell.angle_beta   90.00
_cell.angle_gamma   90.00
#
_symmetry.space_group_name_H-M   'P 1'
#
loop_
_entity.id
_entity.type
_entity.pdbx_description
1 polymer ?
#
loop_
_entity_poly.entity_id
_entity_poly.type
_entity_poly.pdbx_seq_one_letter_code
_entity_poly.pdbx_strand_id
1 'polypeptide(L)'
;MNRCPACGKTYGDEARFCTRDGSKLVVVADKGATRETVAGRAEPPSAVTHANLVGRVLDGRYRIERKVGEGGMSFVYLAKDIASDEQYAIKVLSAALSSDANAMARLRREASLGMRLAHPNVCHIIRLGETPDGLVYVVMPYVEGEVLSDRNNRLGTIPIADVVHYVRDIAAGLHVAHELKIVHRDLKPENVMICAGPSGTERAVVMDFGLAKERRADAELQKLTATGIILGTPEFMSPEQLRGRPLDPRTDVYSLALMTYEMLTGKLPFSGRTQQEMMIARLRSDPMPLRDAMPGLGLEAVERVLQKAMQRDPGDRYQTAPEFATALAAASKVDGEEKSRLGRFFAR
;
A
#
# COMPACT_ATOMS: atom_id res chain seq x y z
N MET A 1 -6.36 -24.09 31.80
CA MET A 1 -5.74 -22.94 32.51
C MET A 1 -4.49 -22.48 31.81
N ASN A 2 -4.29 -21.18 31.68
CA ASN A 2 -3.12 -20.59 31.03
C ASN A 2 -2.08 -20.14 32.06
N ARG A 3 -0.78 -20.34 31.82
CA ARG A 3 0.29 -19.98 32.76
C ARG A 3 1.31 -19.05 32.10
N CYS A 4 1.77 -18.05 32.82
CA CYS A 4 2.84 -17.17 32.36
C CYS A 4 4.20 -17.89 32.40
N PRO A 5 4.93 -17.97 31.28
CA PRO A 5 6.25 -18.62 31.26
C PRO A 5 7.32 -17.83 32.02
N ALA A 6 7.14 -16.50 32.16
CA ALA A 6 8.12 -15.64 32.82
C ALA A 6 7.93 -15.56 34.35
N CYS A 7 6.68 -15.40 34.87
CA CYS A 7 6.45 -15.23 36.27
C CYS A 7 5.71 -16.41 36.96
N GLY A 8 5.32 -17.43 36.22
CA GLY A 8 4.67 -18.64 36.72
C GLY A 8 3.21 -18.50 37.15
N LYS A 9 2.62 -17.29 37.11
CA LYS A 9 1.23 -17.03 37.51
C LYS A 9 0.25 -17.71 36.56
N THR A 10 -0.83 -18.30 37.12
CA THR A 10 -1.91 -18.95 36.40
C THR A 10 -3.10 -18.02 36.19
N TYR A 11 -3.78 -18.20 35.08
CA TYR A 11 -4.92 -17.38 34.61
C TYR A 11 -6.02 -18.30 34.06
N GLY A 12 -7.25 -17.80 34.01
CA GLY A 12 -8.35 -18.48 33.35
C GLY A 12 -8.12 -18.65 31.85
N ASP A 13 -8.92 -19.52 31.20
CA ASP A 13 -8.75 -19.93 29.81
C ASP A 13 -8.95 -18.79 28.80
N GLU A 14 -9.61 -17.71 29.18
CA GLU A 14 -9.83 -16.53 28.32
C GLU A 14 -8.64 -15.54 28.30
N ALA A 15 -7.75 -15.61 29.29
CA ALA A 15 -6.60 -14.71 29.37
C ALA A 15 -5.51 -15.14 28.38
N ARG A 16 -5.05 -14.22 27.54
CA ARG A 16 -4.00 -14.44 26.53
C ARG A 16 -2.64 -13.89 26.93
N PHE A 17 -2.60 -12.90 27.84
CA PHE A 17 -1.39 -12.23 28.27
C PHE A 17 -1.33 -12.10 29.80
N CYS A 18 -0.11 -12.12 30.35
CA CYS A 18 0.14 -11.91 31.76
C CYS A 18 -0.09 -10.44 32.14
N THR A 19 -0.92 -10.17 33.16
CA THR A 19 -1.19 -8.80 33.63
C THR A 19 -0.02 -8.18 34.41
N ARG A 20 1.01 -8.97 34.74
CA ARG A 20 2.16 -8.52 35.54
C ARG A 20 3.36 -8.12 34.66
N ASP A 21 3.61 -8.84 33.58
CA ASP A 21 4.82 -8.66 32.75
C ASP A 21 4.54 -8.62 31.24
N GLY A 22 3.27 -8.69 30.81
CA GLY A 22 2.87 -8.65 29.40
C GLY A 22 3.18 -9.90 28.58
N SER A 23 3.80 -10.93 29.16
CA SER A 23 4.16 -12.16 28.45
C SER A 23 2.94 -12.92 27.96
N LYS A 24 3.01 -13.51 26.77
CA LYS A 24 1.98 -14.39 26.21
C LYS A 24 1.88 -15.64 27.07
N LEU A 25 0.66 -15.99 27.48
CA LEU A 25 0.40 -17.16 28.34
C LEU A 25 0.47 -18.45 27.52
N VAL A 26 0.92 -19.54 28.13
CA VAL A 26 0.93 -20.89 27.56
C VAL A 26 -0.12 -21.77 28.23
N VAL A 27 -0.82 -22.57 27.44
CA VAL A 27 -1.82 -23.53 27.93
C VAL A 27 -1.11 -24.66 28.67
N VAL A 28 -1.42 -24.87 29.93
CA VAL A 28 -0.93 -26.04 30.70
C VAL A 28 -2.02 -27.11 30.67
N ALA A 29 -1.79 -28.18 29.91
CA ALA A 29 -2.64 -29.36 29.92
C ALA A 29 -2.53 -30.09 31.27
N ASP A 30 -3.65 -30.26 31.95
CA ASP A 30 -3.73 -31.04 33.18
C ASP A 30 -3.53 -32.53 32.88
N LYS A 31 -2.51 -33.14 33.45
CA LYS A 31 -2.24 -34.58 33.34
C LYS A 31 -3.08 -35.35 34.38
N GLY A 32 -4.32 -35.64 34.01
CA GLY A 32 -5.12 -36.49 34.87
C GLY A 32 -6.58 -36.62 34.50
N ALA A 33 -6.90 -37.44 33.49
CA ALA A 33 -8.16 -38.18 33.43
C ALA A 33 -8.09 -39.27 32.35
N THR A 34 -8.45 -40.48 32.75
CA THR A 34 -8.47 -41.75 32.05
C THR A 34 -9.30 -41.75 30.75
N ARG A 35 -8.82 -42.54 29.79
CA ARG A 35 -9.47 -42.88 28.51
C ARG A 35 -10.87 -43.48 28.74
N GLU A 36 -11.87 -42.90 28.10
CA GLU A 36 -13.06 -43.63 27.61
C GLU A 36 -13.14 -43.42 26.10
N THR A 37 -13.11 -44.52 25.39
CA THR A 37 -13.36 -44.66 23.95
C THR A 37 -14.82 -44.45 23.64
N VAL A 38 -15.15 -43.37 22.98
CA VAL A 38 -16.46 -43.25 22.30
C VAL A 38 -16.24 -43.01 20.81
N ALA A 39 -16.83 -43.90 20.04
CA ALA A 39 -16.77 -43.95 18.59
C ALA A 39 -17.39 -42.70 17.93
N GLY A 40 -16.75 -42.27 16.84
CA GLY A 40 -17.39 -41.67 15.67
C GLY A 40 -18.11 -40.35 15.87
N ARG A 41 -17.40 -39.25 16.10
CA ARG A 41 -17.85 -37.94 15.66
C ARG A 41 -16.96 -37.48 14.56
N ALA A 42 -17.51 -37.28 13.37
CA ALA A 42 -16.86 -36.58 12.26
C ALA A 42 -16.32 -35.26 12.79
N GLU A 43 -15.01 -35.03 12.70
CA GLU A 43 -14.40 -33.75 12.95
C GLU A 43 -15.04 -32.70 12.05
N PRO A 44 -15.44 -31.52 12.57
CA PRO A 44 -15.83 -30.44 11.68
C PRO A 44 -14.61 -30.14 10.78
N PRO A 45 -14.83 -29.79 9.50
CA PRO A 45 -13.74 -29.54 8.59
C PRO A 45 -12.83 -28.50 9.26
N SER A 46 -11.55 -28.87 9.42
CA SER A 46 -10.53 -28.03 10.01
C SER A 46 -10.60 -26.66 9.34
N ALA A 47 -10.81 -25.61 10.14
CA ALA A 47 -10.82 -24.24 9.65
C ALA A 47 -9.58 -24.05 8.78
N VAL A 48 -9.79 -23.86 7.47
CA VAL A 48 -8.71 -23.64 6.51
C VAL A 48 -7.96 -22.41 7.00
N THR A 49 -6.78 -22.62 7.53
CA THR A 49 -5.91 -21.50 7.89
C THR A 49 -5.47 -20.87 6.59
N HIS A 50 -6.05 -19.72 6.23
CA HIS A 50 -5.75 -18.93 5.02
C HIS A 50 -4.25 -18.62 4.84
N ALA A 51 -3.42 -19.01 5.81
CA ALA A 51 -1.99 -18.75 5.86
C ALA A 51 -1.12 -19.73 5.06
N ASN A 52 -1.62 -20.91 4.66
CA ASN A 52 -0.82 -21.86 3.89
C ASN A 52 -1.67 -22.53 2.80
N LEU A 53 -1.65 -21.93 1.62
CA LEU A 53 -2.36 -22.43 0.44
C LEU A 53 -1.40 -23.02 -0.61
N VAL A 54 -0.11 -23.13 -0.31
CA VAL A 54 0.90 -23.65 -1.25
C VAL A 54 0.54 -25.06 -1.68
N GLY A 55 0.58 -25.32 -2.99
CA GLY A 55 0.17 -26.57 -3.62
C GLY A 55 -1.31 -26.69 -3.92
N ARG A 56 -2.17 -25.83 -3.35
CA ARG A 56 -3.62 -25.84 -3.64
C ARG A 56 -3.91 -25.30 -5.05
N VAL A 57 -4.92 -25.86 -5.69
CA VAL A 57 -5.45 -25.38 -6.97
C VAL A 57 -6.77 -24.67 -6.72
N LEU A 58 -6.85 -23.39 -7.07
CA LEU A 58 -8.09 -22.60 -6.98
C LEU A 58 -8.85 -22.68 -8.31
N ASP A 59 -10.17 -22.90 -8.24
CA ASP A 59 -11.08 -23.02 -9.38
C ASP A 59 -10.63 -24.04 -10.46
N GLY A 60 -9.86 -25.07 -10.07
CA GLY A 60 -9.28 -26.02 -11.03
C GLY A 60 -8.28 -25.42 -12.03
N ARG A 61 -7.84 -24.18 -11.81
CA ARG A 61 -7.06 -23.39 -12.78
C ARG A 61 -5.75 -22.86 -12.21
N TYR A 62 -5.79 -22.22 -11.05
CA TYR A 62 -4.62 -21.50 -10.49
C TYR A 62 -3.93 -22.35 -9.43
N ARG A 63 -2.76 -22.90 -9.73
CA ARG A 63 -1.93 -23.61 -8.76
C ARG A 63 -1.09 -22.63 -7.95
N ILE A 64 -1.29 -22.59 -6.65
CA ILE A 64 -0.53 -21.77 -5.73
C ILE A 64 0.89 -22.32 -5.58
N GLU A 65 1.92 -21.54 -5.92
CA GLU A 65 3.30 -21.95 -5.85
C GLU A 65 3.98 -21.52 -4.54
N ARG A 66 3.89 -20.25 -4.20
CA ARG A 66 4.49 -19.70 -2.99
C ARG A 66 3.79 -18.44 -2.51
N LYS A 67 3.94 -18.13 -1.23
CA LYS A 67 3.53 -16.85 -0.66
C LYS A 67 4.55 -15.77 -1.05
N VAL A 68 4.09 -14.61 -1.51
CA VAL A 68 4.93 -13.48 -1.93
C VAL A 68 4.72 -12.25 -1.07
N GLY A 69 3.61 -12.17 -0.33
CA GLY A 69 3.33 -11.04 0.55
C GLY A 69 2.30 -11.37 1.62
N GLU A 70 2.32 -10.58 2.68
CA GLU A 70 1.36 -10.64 3.78
C GLU A 70 0.98 -9.22 4.19
N GLY A 71 -0.31 -8.94 4.23
CA GLY A 71 -0.87 -7.70 4.74
C GLY A 71 -1.82 -7.97 5.90
N GLY A 72 -2.21 -6.94 6.62
CA GLY A 72 -3.04 -7.07 7.83
C GLY A 72 -4.39 -7.80 7.65
N MET A 73 -4.87 -7.99 6.41
CA MET A 73 -6.16 -8.66 6.11
C MET A 73 -6.10 -9.51 4.83
N SER A 74 -4.93 -9.76 4.27
CA SER A 74 -4.80 -10.55 3.04
C SER A 74 -3.42 -11.17 2.93
N PHE A 75 -3.37 -12.27 2.20
CA PHE A 75 -2.12 -12.93 1.80
C PHE A 75 -2.01 -12.85 0.28
N VAL A 76 -0.82 -12.58 -0.24
CA VAL A 76 -0.58 -12.58 -1.67
C VAL A 76 0.29 -13.80 -2.02
N TYR A 77 -0.13 -14.55 -3.01
CA TYR A 77 0.55 -15.74 -3.51
C TYR A 77 0.92 -15.57 -4.98
N LEU A 78 2.07 -16.09 -5.35
CA LEU A 78 2.36 -16.42 -6.73
C LEU A 78 1.63 -17.71 -7.08
N ALA A 79 0.94 -17.72 -8.21
CA ALA A 79 0.29 -18.89 -8.75
C ALA A 79 0.56 -19.02 -10.25
N LYS A 80 0.43 -20.25 -10.77
CA LYS A 80 0.45 -20.55 -12.19
C LYS A 80 -0.89 -21.02 -12.70
N ASP A 81 -1.27 -20.54 -13.86
CA ASP A 81 -2.38 -21.11 -14.62
C ASP A 81 -1.96 -22.49 -15.16
N ILE A 82 -2.75 -23.51 -14.86
CA ILE A 82 -2.41 -24.92 -15.23
C ILE A 82 -2.43 -25.11 -16.75
N ALA A 83 -3.23 -24.33 -17.47
CA ALA A 83 -3.41 -24.47 -18.92
C ALA A 83 -2.38 -23.69 -19.72
N SER A 84 -2.03 -22.46 -19.30
CA SER A 84 -1.13 -21.56 -20.06
C SER A 84 0.28 -21.47 -19.48
N ASP A 85 0.53 -21.97 -18.27
CA ASP A 85 1.77 -21.82 -17.48
C ASP A 85 2.09 -20.34 -17.11
N GLU A 86 1.16 -19.42 -17.38
CA GLU A 86 1.32 -18.01 -17.06
C GLU A 86 1.26 -17.77 -15.56
N GLN A 87 2.02 -16.78 -15.09
CA GLN A 87 2.10 -16.41 -13.68
C GLN A 87 1.08 -15.33 -13.31
N TYR A 88 0.45 -15.52 -12.16
CA TYR A 88 -0.53 -14.61 -11.57
C TYR A 88 -0.23 -14.33 -10.11
N ALA A 89 -0.58 -13.14 -9.65
CA ALA A 89 -0.66 -12.83 -8.23
C ALA A 89 -2.09 -13.10 -7.74
N ILE A 90 -2.22 -13.88 -6.68
CA ILE A 90 -3.52 -14.19 -6.07
C ILE A 90 -3.54 -13.60 -4.67
N LYS A 91 -4.37 -12.59 -4.48
CA LYS A 91 -4.61 -11.94 -3.19
C LYS A 91 -5.80 -12.58 -2.51
N VAL A 92 -5.52 -13.33 -1.46
CA VAL A 92 -6.51 -14.06 -0.65
C VAL A 92 -6.95 -13.18 0.51
N LEU A 93 -8.25 -13.02 0.68
CA LEU A 93 -8.83 -12.19 1.73
C LEU A 93 -8.99 -12.97 3.03
N SER A 94 -8.89 -12.29 4.17
CA SER A 94 -9.11 -12.93 5.47
C SER A 94 -10.57 -13.35 5.66
N ALA A 95 -10.80 -14.40 6.45
CA ALA A 95 -12.14 -14.88 6.78
C ALA A 95 -13.03 -13.80 7.42
N ALA A 96 -12.44 -12.89 8.19
CA ALA A 96 -13.15 -11.76 8.80
C ALA A 96 -13.72 -10.79 7.77
N LEU A 97 -13.06 -10.61 6.62
CA LEU A 97 -13.55 -9.76 5.53
C LEU A 97 -14.58 -10.49 4.68
N SER A 98 -14.37 -11.76 4.41
CA SER A 98 -15.32 -12.58 3.61
C SER A 98 -16.63 -12.87 4.33
N SER A 99 -16.69 -12.81 5.66
CA SER A 99 -17.93 -13.00 6.43
C SER A 99 -18.81 -11.74 6.52
N ASP A 100 -18.32 -10.56 6.17
CA ASP A 100 -19.11 -9.31 6.17
C ASP A 100 -19.78 -9.09 4.80
N ALA A 101 -21.09 -9.32 4.72
CA ALA A 101 -21.87 -9.21 3.48
C ALA A 101 -21.77 -7.80 2.83
N ASN A 102 -21.69 -6.72 3.65
CA ASN A 102 -21.54 -5.36 3.15
C ASN A 102 -20.14 -5.10 2.60
N ALA A 103 -19.11 -5.66 3.25
CA ALA A 103 -17.74 -5.60 2.74
C ALA A 103 -17.61 -6.36 1.43
N MET A 104 -18.24 -7.52 1.32
CA MET A 104 -18.25 -8.34 0.10
C MET A 104 -19.00 -7.68 -1.06
N ALA A 105 -20.15 -7.04 -0.81
CA ALA A 105 -20.88 -6.31 -1.85
C ALA A 105 -20.05 -5.16 -2.43
N ARG A 106 -19.34 -4.40 -1.57
CA ARG A 106 -18.42 -3.36 -1.99
C ARG A 106 -17.24 -3.92 -2.77
N LEU A 107 -16.58 -4.97 -2.25
CA LEU A 107 -15.47 -5.62 -2.92
C LEU A 107 -15.84 -6.10 -4.34
N ARG A 108 -17.03 -6.69 -4.50
CA ARG A 108 -17.52 -7.10 -5.84
C ARG A 108 -17.68 -5.91 -6.77
N ARG A 109 -18.19 -4.78 -6.26
CA ARG A 109 -18.34 -3.54 -7.04
C ARG A 109 -16.96 -2.97 -7.43
N GLU A 110 -16.04 -2.86 -6.48
CA GLU A 110 -14.69 -2.36 -6.72
C GLU A 110 -13.90 -3.28 -7.66
N ALA A 111 -14.00 -4.60 -7.50
CA ALA A 111 -13.40 -5.56 -8.41
C ALA A 111 -13.95 -5.42 -9.83
N SER A 112 -15.26 -5.23 -9.99
CA SER A 112 -15.88 -4.97 -11.30
C SER A 112 -15.35 -3.70 -11.97
N LEU A 113 -15.09 -2.64 -11.20
CA LEU A 113 -14.46 -1.43 -11.72
C LEU A 113 -12.96 -1.66 -12.01
N GLY A 114 -12.26 -2.36 -11.11
CA GLY A 114 -10.82 -2.69 -11.27
C GLY A 114 -10.53 -3.58 -12.49
N MET A 115 -11.47 -4.43 -12.91
CA MET A 115 -11.36 -5.21 -14.15
C MET A 115 -11.39 -4.34 -15.43
N ARG A 116 -11.87 -3.11 -15.33
CA ARG A 116 -11.90 -2.15 -16.46
C ARG A 116 -10.62 -1.31 -16.58
N LEU A 117 -9.72 -1.40 -15.60
CA LEU A 117 -8.47 -0.65 -15.53
C LEU A 117 -7.36 -1.28 -16.42
N ALA A 118 -7.60 -1.40 -17.71
CA ALA A 118 -6.60 -1.95 -18.65
C ALA A 118 -5.58 -0.85 -19.05
N HIS A 119 -4.45 -0.77 -18.34
CA HIS A 119 -3.37 0.16 -18.65
C HIS A 119 -1.99 -0.44 -18.28
N PRO A 120 -0.92 -0.22 -19.06
CA PRO A 120 0.40 -0.79 -18.79
C PRO A 120 0.99 -0.38 -17.42
N ASN A 121 0.62 0.79 -16.90
CA ASN A 121 1.09 1.29 -15.60
C ASN A 121 0.12 0.98 -14.44
N VAL A 122 -0.80 0.03 -14.61
CA VAL A 122 -1.76 -0.41 -13.59
C VAL A 122 -1.77 -1.92 -13.48
N CYS A 123 -1.60 -2.45 -12.27
CA CYS A 123 -1.90 -3.85 -11.98
C CYS A 123 -3.42 -4.00 -11.79
N HIS A 124 -4.11 -4.36 -12.87
CA HIS A 124 -5.56 -4.48 -12.89
C HIS A 124 -6.03 -5.79 -12.31
N ILE A 125 -7.32 -5.86 -11.94
CA ILE A 125 -7.96 -7.09 -11.52
C ILE A 125 -8.36 -7.89 -12.77
N ILE A 126 -7.97 -9.16 -12.83
CA ILE A 126 -8.42 -10.09 -13.85
C ILE A 126 -9.72 -10.76 -13.44
N ARG A 127 -9.80 -11.17 -12.17
CA ARG A 127 -10.95 -11.91 -11.65
C ARG A 127 -11.07 -11.78 -10.13
N LEU A 128 -12.30 -11.75 -9.65
CA LEU A 128 -12.68 -12.06 -8.27
C LEU A 128 -13.24 -13.47 -8.23
N GLY A 129 -12.69 -14.34 -7.39
CA GLY A 129 -13.10 -15.73 -7.22
C GLY A 129 -13.54 -16.02 -5.78
N GLU A 130 -14.36 -17.08 -5.65
CA GLU A 130 -14.80 -17.61 -4.36
C GLU A 130 -14.80 -19.14 -4.46
N THR A 131 -14.05 -19.81 -3.58
CA THR A 131 -14.00 -21.27 -3.57
C THR A 131 -15.22 -21.88 -2.84
N PRO A 132 -15.57 -23.16 -3.06
CA PRO A 132 -16.71 -23.81 -2.38
C PRO A 132 -16.61 -23.81 -0.85
N ASP A 133 -15.42 -23.72 -0.29
CA ASP A 133 -15.15 -23.59 1.16
C ASP A 133 -15.10 -22.13 1.64
N GLY A 134 -15.58 -21.17 0.82
CA GLY A 134 -15.78 -19.77 1.20
C GLY A 134 -14.50 -18.90 1.19
N LEU A 135 -13.42 -19.37 0.57
CA LEU A 135 -12.21 -18.57 0.38
C LEU A 135 -12.44 -17.56 -0.74
N VAL A 136 -12.37 -16.28 -0.43
CA VAL A 136 -12.46 -15.20 -1.43
C VAL A 136 -11.08 -14.75 -1.85
N TYR A 137 -10.86 -14.61 -3.15
CA TYR A 137 -9.57 -14.22 -3.69
C TYR A 137 -9.68 -13.35 -4.95
N VAL A 138 -8.66 -12.54 -5.19
CA VAL A 138 -8.52 -11.69 -6.38
C VAL A 138 -7.34 -12.17 -7.20
N VAL A 139 -7.53 -12.34 -8.50
CA VAL A 139 -6.48 -12.70 -9.46
C VAL A 139 -6.04 -11.43 -10.18
N MET A 140 -4.73 -11.22 -10.24
CA MET A 140 -4.07 -10.08 -10.89
C MET A 140 -2.87 -10.59 -11.71
N PRO A 141 -2.36 -9.83 -12.71
CA PRO A 141 -1.08 -10.13 -13.32
C PRO A 141 0.02 -10.21 -12.24
N TYR A 142 0.94 -11.17 -12.37
CA TYR A 142 2.14 -11.14 -11.58
C TYR A 142 3.11 -10.10 -12.18
N VAL A 143 3.38 -9.05 -11.43
CA VAL A 143 4.31 -7.99 -11.84
C VAL A 143 5.67 -8.29 -11.23
N GLU A 144 6.62 -8.69 -12.08
CA GLU A 144 7.99 -8.94 -11.67
C GLU A 144 8.77 -7.63 -11.63
N GLY A 145 9.41 -7.33 -10.50
CA GLY A 145 10.13 -6.07 -10.32
C GLY A 145 10.54 -5.82 -8.87
N GLU A 146 11.02 -4.61 -8.61
CA GLU A 146 11.39 -4.10 -7.30
C GLU A 146 10.29 -3.16 -6.78
N VAL A 147 9.87 -3.31 -5.53
CA VAL A 147 8.95 -2.36 -4.88
C VAL A 147 9.65 -1.01 -4.73
N LEU A 148 8.96 0.08 -5.03
CA LEU A 148 9.55 1.43 -4.99
C LEU A 148 10.07 1.79 -3.58
N SER A 149 9.42 1.33 -2.50
CA SER A 149 9.93 1.51 -1.13
C SER A 149 11.27 0.83 -0.91
N ASP A 150 11.47 -0.37 -1.44
CA ASP A 150 12.74 -1.10 -1.32
C ASP A 150 13.83 -0.40 -2.12
N ARG A 151 13.48 0.12 -3.29
CA ARG A 151 14.38 0.94 -4.12
C ARG A 151 14.78 2.22 -3.42
N ASN A 152 13.83 2.96 -2.81
CA ASN A 152 14.11 4.18 -2.04
C ASN A 152 15.08 3.86 -0.89
N ASN A 153 14.81 2.80 -0.14
CA ASN A 153 15.68 2.36 0.96
C ASN A 153 17.09 1.96 0.49
N ARG A 154 17.19 1.30 -0.66
CA ARG A 154 18.47 0.85 -1.22
C ARG A 154 19.31 1.98 -1.81
N LEU A 155 18.68 2.93 -2.50
CA LEU A 155 19.38 4.03 -3.19
C LEU A 155 19.53 5.28 -2.33
N GLY A 156 18.65 5.48 -1.34
CA GLY A 156 18.54 6.72 -0.57
C GLY A 156 17.90 7.85 -1.35
N THR A 157 18.39 8.14 -2.55
CA THR A 157 17.83 9.15 -3.47
C THR A 157 17.82 8.61 -4.89
N ILE A 158 16.84 9.03 -5.67
CA ILE A 158 16.69 8.64 -7.09
C ILE A 158 17.01 9.84 -7.98
N PRO A 159 17.76 9.66 -9.08
CA PRO A 159 18.06 10.73 -10.02
C PRO A 159 16.78 11.37 -10.58
N ILE A 160 16.77 12.69 -10.74
CA ILE A 160 15.59 13.46 -11.18
C ILE A 160 15.01 12.93 -12.52
N ALA A 161 15.85 12.48 -13.44
CA ALA A 161 15.39 11.92 -14.71
C ALA A 161 14.51 10.68 -14.53
N ASP A 162 14.93 9.77 -13.63
CA ASP A 162 14.18 8.55 -13.31
C ASP A 162 12.92 8.89 -12.49
N VAL A 163 13.00 9.85 -11.55
CA VAL A 163 11.83 10.34 -10.80
C VAL A 163 10.77 10.89 -11.76
N VAL A 164 11.16 11.74 -12.72
CA VAL A 164 10.23 12.30 -13.73
C VAL A 164 9.61 11.17 -14.55
N HIS A 165 10.39 10.17 -14.90
CA HIS A 165 9.91 9.01 -15.64
C HIS A 165 8.87 8.21 -14.85
N TYR A 166 9.17 7.85 -13.60
CA TYR A 166 8.26 7.09 -12.75
C TYR A 166 6.98 7.88 -12.42
N VAL A 167 7.11 9.19 -12.12
CA VAL A 167 5.95 10.04 -11.86
C VAL A 167 5.04 10.13 -13.07
N ARG A 168 5.58 10.21 -14.28
CA ARG A 168 4.79 10.19 -15.52
C ARG A 168 4.02 8.89 -15.67
N ASP A 169 4.67 7.75 -15.44
CA ASP A 169 4.06 6.43 -15.52
C ASP A 169 2.95 6.24 -14.49
N ILE A 170 3.22 6.61 -13.22
CA ILE A 170 2.22 6.56 -12.14
C ILE A 170 1.04 7.46 -12.47
N ALA A 171 1.30 8.69 -12.92
CA ALA A 171 0.26 9.65 -13.28
C ALA A 171 -0.62 9.16 -14.43
N ALA A 172 -0.05 8.47 -15.43
CA ALA A 172 -0.79 7.86 -16.52
C ALA A 172 -1.74 6.74 -16.01
N GLY A 173 -1.25 5.88 -15.12
CA GLY A 173 -2.07 4.84 -14.48
C GLY A 173 -3.20 5.43 -13.63
N LEU A 174 -2.90 6.45 -12.81
CA LEU A 174 -3.91 7.15 -11.99
C LEU A 174 -4.97 7.83 -12.87
N HIS A 175 -4.57 8.42 -13.98
CA HIS A 175 -5.51 9.10 -14.89
C HIS A 175 -6.62 8.17 -15.38
N VAL A 176 -6.26 6.98 -15.85
CA VAL A 176 -7.24 5.97 -16.31
C VAL A 176 -8.20 5.56 -15.19
N ALA A 177 -7.71 5.44 -13.96
CA ALA A 177 -8.56 5.16 -12.81
C ALA A 177 -9.50 6.34 -12.49
N HIS A 178 -8.98 7.55 -12.50
CA HIS A 178 -9.76 8.77 -12.23
C HIS A 178 -10.87 9.01 -13.25
N GLU A 179 -10.65 8.70 -14.53
CA GLU A 179 -11.69 8.73 -15.57
C GLU A 179 -12.85 7.76 -15.27
N LEU A 180 -12.54 6.62 -14.66
CA LEU A 180 -13.53 5.66 -14.17
C LEU A 180 -14.10 6.01 -12.77
N LYS A 181 -13.76 7.19 -12.24
CA LYS A 181 -14.16 7.66 -10.89
C LYS A 181 -13.61 6.78 -9.77
N ILE A 182 -12.46 6.15 -10.00
CA ILE A 182 -11.74 5.38 -9.00
C ILE A 182 -10.58 6.23 -8.48
N VAL A 183 -10.58 6.54 -7.19
CA VAL A 183 -9.46 7.19 -6.48
C VAL A 183 -8.66 6.11 -5.77
N HIS A 184 -7.34 6.16 -5.83
CA HIS A 184 -6.46 5.12 -5.25
C HIS A 184 -6.50 5.12 -3.72
N ARG A 185 -6.50 6.29 -3.08
CA ARG A 185 -6.65 6.54 -1.63
C ARG A 185 -5.53 6.02 -0.73
N ASP A 186 -4.63 5.20 -1.24
CA ASP A 186 -3.47 4.65 -0.50
C ASP A 186 -2.23 4.60 -1.40
N LEU A 187 -2.02 5.67 -2.17
CA LEU A 187 -0.84 5.77 -3.01
C LEU A 187 0.38 6.03 -2.13
N LYS A 188 1.36 5.11 -2.23
CA LYS A 188 2.60 5.13 -1.47
C LYS A 188 3.64 4.23 -2.14
N PRO A 189 4.94 4.34 -1.81
CA PRO A 189 5.99 3.56 -2.46
C PRO A 189 5.79 2.05 -2.42
N GLU A 190 5.19 1.51 -1.34
CA GLU A 190 4.89 0.07 -1.21
C GLU A 190 3.84 -0.42 -2.21
N ASN A 191 3.06 0.49 -2.79
CA ASN A 191 2.03 0.20 -3.79
C ASN A 191 2.47 0.55 -5.22
N VAL A 192 3.78 0.69 -5.46
CA VAL A 192 4.35 0.89 -6.79
C VAL A 192 5.46 -0.12 -7.03
N MET A 193 5.39 -0.83 -8.15
CA MET A 193 6.43 -1.73 -8.65
C MET A 193 7.22 -1.05 -9.76
N ILE A 194 8.54 -1.13 -9.68
CA ILE A 194 9.44 -0.76 -10.79
C ILE A 194 9.88 -2.05 -11.48
N CYS A 195 9.49 -2.20 -12.72
CA CYS A 195 9.72 -3.41 -13.49
C CYS A 195 10.42 -3.09 -14.82
N ALA A 196 11.01 -4.12 -15.44
CA ALA A 196 11.59 -3.98 -16.76
C ALA A 196 10.50 -3.58 -17.78
N GLY A 197 10.78 -2.54 -18.53
CA GLY A 197 9.96 -2.08 -19.63
C GLY A 197 10.56 -2.52 -20.97
N PRO A 198 9.92 -2.11 -22.08
CA PRO A 198 10.44 -2.37 -23.42
C PRO A 198 11.85 -1.77 -23.61
N SER A 199 12.70 -2.47 -24.36
CA SER A 199 14.03 -1.96 -24.77
C SER A 199 14.99 -1.61 -23.63
N GLY A 200 14.86 -2.26 -22.44
CA GLY A 200 15.75 -2.04 -21.31
C GLY A 200 15.45 -0.77 -20.50
N THR A 201 14.34 -0.09 -20.80
CA THR A 201 13.82 0.98 -19.93
C THR A 201 13.13 0.38 -18.70
N GLU A 202 12.98 1.16 -17.66
CA GLU A 202 12.14 0.79 -16.51
C GLU A 202 10.72 1.33 -16.68
N ARG A 203 9.78 0.76 -15.97
CA ARG A 203 8.38 1.18 -15.95
C ARG A 203 7.82 1.08 -14.55
N ALA A 204 7.13 2.14 -14.10
CA ALA A 204 6.39 2.13 -12.85
C ALA A 204 4.96 1.58 -13.06
N VAL A 205 4.55 0.66 -12.19
CA VAL A 205 3.22 0.02 -12.19
C VAL A 205 2.56 0.24 -10.85
N VAL A 206 1.39 0.88 -10.84
CA VAL A 206 0.59 1.12 -9.63
C VAL A 206 -0.17 -0.15 -9.28
N MET A 207 -0.01 -0.58 -8.03
CA MET A 207 -0.61 -1.77 -7.46
C MET A 207 -1.82 -1.41 -6.57
N ASP A 208 -2.66 -2.38 -6.28
CA ASP A 208 -3.67 -2.32 -5.21
C ASP A 208 -4.65 -1.13 -5.27
N PHE A 209 -5.24 -0.85 -6.43
CA PHE A 209 -6.33 0.11 -6.54
C PHE A 209 -7.52 -0.28 -5.66
N GLY A 210 -7.75 0.48 -4.59
CA GLY A 210 -9.03 0.60 -3.85
C GLY A 210 -9.63 -0.64 -3.18
N LEU A 211 -9.11 -1.85 -3.40
CA LEU A 211 -9.68 -3.08 -2.86
C LEU A 211 -9.77 -3.05 -1.32
N ALA A 212 -10.93 -2.76 -0.78
CA ALA A 212 -11.28 -2.87 0.65
C ALA A 212 -10.92 -1.68 1.57
N LYS A 213 -10.58 -0.48 1.06
CA LYS A 213 -10.09 0.64 1.91
C LYS A 213 -11.13 1.70 2.30
N GLU A 214 -12.31 1.75 1.66
CA GLU A 214 -13.36 2.72 2.07
C GLU A 214 -13.71 2.62 3.56
N ARG A 215 -13.74 1.41 4.11
CA ARG A 215 -14.08 1.18 5.52
C ARG A 215 -12.92 1.39 6.49
N ARG A 216 -11.66 1.30 6.01
CA ARG A 216 -10.50 1.54 6.87
C ARG A 216 -10.31 3.03 7.14
N ALA A 217 -10.38 3.87 6.11
CA ALA A 217 -10.22 5.30 6.30
C ALA A 217 -11.26 5.85 7.30
N ASP A 218 -12.53 5.47 7.17
CA ASP A 218 -13.58 5.92 8.08
C ASP A 218 -13.49 5.29 9.47
N ALA A 219 -13.22 3.98 9.59
CA ALA A 219 -13.12 3.29 10.86
C ALA A 219 -11.77 3.54 11.58
N GLU A 220 -10.68 3.72 10.83
CA GLU A 220 -9.36 4.05 11.39
C GLU A 220 -9.32 5.51 11.84
N LEU A 221 -9.95 6.43 11.10
CA LEU A 221 -10.13 7.82 11.52
C LEU A 221 -11.06 7.95 12.74
N GLN A 222 -12.15 7.17 12.80
CA GLN A 222 -12.99 7.12 14.01
C GLN A 222 -12.26 6.51 15.22
N LYS A 223 -11.43 5.50 15.01
CA LYS A 223 -10.55 4.95 16.05
C LYS A 223 -9.42 5.91 16.42
N LEU A 224 -8.86 6.64 15.46
CA LEU A 224 -7.85 7.68 15.71
C LEU A 224 -8.34 8.77 16.64
N THR A 225 -9.59 9.20 16.47
CA THR A 225 -10.22 10.19 17.36
C THR A 225 -10.57 9.61 18.74
N ALA A 226 -10.82 8.29 18.83
CA ALA A 226 -11.26 7.64 20.06
C ALA A 226 -10.11 7.01 20.90
N THR A 227 -9.06 6.47 20.25
CA THR A 227 -8.02 5.68 20.94
C THR A 227 -6.59 6.16 20.72
N GLY A 228 -6.35 7.08 19.80
CA GLY A 228 -5.00 7.55 19.43
C GLY A 228 -4.12 6.49 18.74
N ILE A 229 -4.65 5.30 18.44
CA ILE A 229 -3.91 4.22 17.78
C ILE A 229 -4.23 4.22 16.29
N ILE A 230 -3.20 4.47 15.46
CA ILE A 230 -3.27 4.44 14.00
C ILE A 230 -2.92 3.02 13.54
N LEU A 231 -3.85 2.37 12.85
CA LEU A 231 -3.57 1.12 12.16
C LEU A 231 -3.26 1.42 10.69
N GLY A 232 -1.98 1.48 10.32
CA GLY A 232 -1.51 1.76 8.96
C GLY A 232 -0.42 2.83 8.94
N THR A 233 0.08 3.12 7.75
CA THR A 233 1.15 4.10 7.50
C THR A 233 0.53 5.42 7.01
N PRO A 234 0.25 6.41 7.89
CA PRO A 234 -0.40 7.66 7.50
C PRO A 234 0.53 8.63 6.76
N GLU A 235 1.75 8.20 6.46
CA GLU A 235 2.85 9.04 5.97
C GLU A 235 2.59 9.68 4.61
N PHE A 236 1.72 9.07 3.79
CA PHE A 236 1.36 9.57 2.46
C PHE A 236 -0.08 10.08 2.36
N MET A 237 -0.84 10.07 3.46
CA MET A 237 -2.23 10.56 3.47
C MET A 237 -2.30 12.06 3.21
N SER A 238 -3.29 12.47 2.43
CA SER A 238 -3.59 13.88 2.18
C SER A 238 -4.27 14.56 3.39
N PRO A 239 -4.26 15.90 3.48
CA PRO A 239 -4.96 16.64 4.53
C PRO A 239 -6.45 16.35 4.63
N GLU A 240 -7.13 16.14 3.51
CA GLU A 240 -8.56 15.79 3.47
C GLU A 240 -8.80 14.36 3.98
N GLN A 241 -7.91 13.41 3.71
CA GLN A 241 -7.96 12.07 4.31
C GLN A 241 -7.83 12.14 5.82
N LEU A 242 -6.83 12.87 6.32
CA LEU A 242 -6.61 13.06 7.76
C LEU A 242 -7.78 13.75 8.46
N ARG A 243 -8.60 14.52 7.74
CA ARG A 243 -9.81 15.21 8.24
C ARG A 243 -11.11 14.43 8.03
N GLY A 244 -11.07 13.24 7.40
CA GLY A 244 -12.26 12.46 7.05
C GLY A 244 -13.21 13.20 6.07
N ARG A 245 -12.66 14.03 5.18
CA ARG A 245 -13.43 14.74 4.17
C ARG A 245 -13.63 13.87 2.91
N PRO A 246 -14.63 14.18 2.07
CA PRO A 246 -14.80 13.53 0.79
C PRO A 246 -13.50 13.58 -0.05
N LEU A 247 -13.15 12.46 -0.67
CA LEU A 247 -11.93 12.30 -1.44
C LEU A 247 -12.23 12.35 -2.94
N ASP A 248 -11.31 12.99 -3.68
CA ASP A 248 -11.35 13.06 -5.13
C ASP A 248 -9.95 12.80 -5.74
N PRO A 249 -9.77 12.80 -7.07
CA PRO A 249 -8.48 12.56 -7.72
C PRO A 249 -7.30 13.37 -7.20
N ARG A 250 -7.52 14.56 -6.67
CA ARG A 250 -6.48 15.46 -6.13
C ARG A 250 -5.85 14.94 -4.82
N THR A 251 -6.51 13.99 -4.15
CA THR A 251 -5.95 13.22 -3.04
C THR A 251 -4.72 12.43 -3.51
N ASP A 252 -4.82 11.72 -4.65
CA ASP A 252 -3.72 10.94 -5.19
C ASP A 252 -2.60 11.84 -5.75
N VAL A 253 -2.93 13.05 -6.27
CA VAL A 253 -1.92 14.06 -6.66
C VAL A 253 -1.06 14.47 -5.47
N TYR A 254 -1.67 14.69 -4.30
CA TYR A 254 -0.95 15.02 -3.08
C TYR A 254 0.00 13.90 -2.65
N SER A 255 -0.51 12.66 -2.61
CA SER A 255 0.30 11.49 -2.25
C SER A 255 1.46 11.26 -3.25
N LEU A 256 1.22 11.45 -4.55
CA LEU A 256 2.25 11.37 -5.59
C LEU A 256 3.33 12.44 -5.41
N ALA A 257 2.96 13.65 -4.99
CA ALA A 257 3.92 14.71 -4.69
C ALA A 257 4.80 14.37 -3.47
N LEU A 258 4.22 13.77 -2.42
CA LEU A 258 4.99 13.27 -1.26
C LEU A 258 5.99 12.19 -1.68
N MET A 259 5.57 11.23 -2.50
CA MET A 259 6.45 10.20 -3.04
C MET A 259 7.56 10.80 -3.91
N THR A 260 7.24 11.81 -4.72
CA THR A 260 8.21 12.51 -5.57
C THR A 260 9.28 13.20 -4.69
N TYR A 261 8.85 13.87 -3.63
CA TYR A 261 9.76 14.49 -2.67
C TYR A 261 10.68 13.46 -2.01
N GLU A 262 10.11 12.34 -1.55
CA GLU A 262 10.87 11.26 -0.92
C GLU A 262 11.88 10.63 -1.90
N MET A 263 11.50 10.34 -3.13
CA MET A 263 12.42 9.83 -4.17
C MET A 263 13.62 10.76 -4.39
N LEU A 264 13.41 12.08 -4.37
CA LEU A 264 14.46 13.07 -4.58
C LEU A 264 15.37 13.25 -3.38
N THR A 265 14.86 13.12 -2.15
CA THR A 265 15.58 13.53 -0.93
C THR A 265 15.86 12.39 0.04
N GLY A 266 15.24 11.22 -0.13
CA GLY A 266 15.26 10.13 0.84
C GLY A 266 14.50 10.45 2.14
N LYS A 267 13.71 11.53 2.18
CA LYS A 267 12.99 12.00 3.37
C LYS A 267 11.59 12.46 3.02
N LEU A 268 10.70 12.43 4.00
CA LEU A 268 9.39 13.07 3.87
C LEU A 268 9.47 14.58 4.18
N PRO A 269 8.64 15.42 3.53
CA PRO A 269 8.66 16.87 3.73
C PRO A 269 8.03 17.35 5.05
N PHE A 270 7.39 16.45 5.78
CA PHE A 270 6.80 16.72 7.08
C PHE A 270 7.42 15.79 8.11
N SER A 271 7.95 16.36 9.21
CA SER A 271 8.61 15.62 10.27
C SER A 271 7.84 15.74 11.59
N GLY A 272 7.98 14.73 12.45
CA GLY A 272 7.44 14.68 13.79
C GLY A 272 8.11 13.53 14.56
N ARG A 273 8.18 13.63 15.89
CA ARG A 273 8.70 12.54 16.75
C ARG A 273 7.74 11.37 16.84
N THR A 274 6.47 11.63 16.57
CA THR A 274 5.38 10.66 16.57
C THR A 274 4.58 10.76 15.28
N GLN A 275 3.85 9.71 14.93
CA GLN A 275 2.92 9.73 13.79
C GLN A 275 1.88 10.85 13.93
N GLN A 276 1.41 11.12 15.15
CA GLN A 276 0.47 12.21 15.41
C GLN A 276 1.06 13.59 15.13
N GLU A 277 2.30 13.84 15.56
CA GLU A 277 3.00 15.09 15.25
C GLU A 277 3.20 15.27 13.74
N MET A 278 3.56 14.21 13.03
CA MET A 278 3.73 14.24 11.56
C MET A 278 2.39 14.56 10.86
N MET A 279 1.27 13.99 11.32
CA MET A 279 -0.06 14.31 10.79
C MET A 279 -0.45 15.76 11.08
N ILE A 280 -0.18 16.26 12.30
CA ILE A 280 -0.44 17.64 12.68
C ILE A 280 0.40 18.59 11.83
N ALA A 281 1.67 18.29 11.61
CA ALA A 281 2.55 19.07 10.73
C ALA A 281 1.96 19.18 9.32
N ARG A 282 1.47 18.09 8.75
CA ARG A 282 0.82 18.07 7.43
C ARG A 282 -0.45 18.92 7.36
N LEU A 283 -1.19 18.99 8.45
CA LEU A 283 -2.41 19.80 8.54
C LEU A 283 -2.14 21.30 8.76
N ARG A 284 -0.98 21.68 9.32
CA ARG A 284 -0.72 23.04 9.82
C ARG A 284 0.52 23.70 9.25
N SER A 285 1.55 22.94 8.90
CA SER A 285 2.84 23.43 8.43
C SER A 285 2.95 23.37 6.91
N ASP A 286 3.87 24.13 6.35
CA ASP A 286 4.28 23.99 4.96
C ASP A 286 5.31 22.86 4.83
N PRO A 287 5.43 22.22 3.64
CA PRO A 287 6.42 21.19 3.41
C PRO A 287 7.84 21.77 3.53
N MET A 288 8.76 20.99 4.07
CA MET A 288 10.19 21.35 4.12
C MET A 288 10.69 21.61 2.69
N PRO A 289 11.34 22.75 2.41
CA PRO A 289 11.93 23.03 1.11
C PRO A 289 12.96 21.96 0.69
N LEU A 290 13.06 21.66 -0.61
CA LEU A 290 14.06 20.72 -1.13
C LEU A 290 15.48 21.11 -0.76
N ARG A 291 15.80 22.42 -0.81
CA ARG A 291 17.11 22.97 -0.46
C ARG A 291 17.50 22.70 1.00
N ASP A 292 16.54 22.62 1.91
CA ASP A 292 16.77 22.37 3.34
C ASP A 292 16.90 20.86 3.61
N ALA A 293 16.14 20.05 2.90
CA ALA A 293 16.22 18.59 2.98
C ALA A 293 17.52 18.05 2.36
N MET A 294 17.98 18.65 1.26
CA MET A 294 19.15 18.25 0.51
C MET A 294 19.89 19.49 -0.07
N PRO A 295 20.76 20.12 0.74
CA PRO A 295 21.55 21.27 0.29
C PRO A 295 22.35 20.97 -0.98
N GLY A 296 22.30 21.86 -1.97
CA GLY A 296 23.01 21.71 -3.24
C GLY A 296 22.28 20.90 -4.31
N LEU A 297 21.06 20.43 -4.06
CA LEU A 297 20.26 19.73 -5.09
C LEU A 297 19.94 20.65 -6.28
N GLY A 298 19.73 21.97 -6.05
CA GLY A 298 19.54 23.00 -7.09
C GLY A 298 18.33 22.66 -7.98
N LEU A 299 17.16 22.46 -7.38
CA LEU A 299 15.91 22.11 -8.04
C LEU A 299 14.80 23.09 -7.65
N GLU A 300 15.05 24.41 -7.82
CA GLU A 300 14.13 25.48 -7.40
C GLU A 300 12.82 25.48 -8.18
N ALA A 301 12.85 25.15 -9.48
CA ALA A 301 11.66 25.04 -10.28
C ALA A 301 10.83 23.79 -9.88
N VAL A 302 11.49 22.68 -9.62
CA VAL A 302 10.86 21.45 -9.10
C VAL A 302 10.26 21.68 -7.71
N GLU A 303 10.97 22.41 -6.82
CA GLU A 303 10.47 22.76 -5.49
C GLU A 303 9.12 23.50 -5.57
N ARG A 304 9.00 24.50 -6.46
CA ARG A 304 7.72 25.23 -6.67
C ARG A 304 6.58 24.32 -7.14
N VAL A 305 6.90 23.37 -8.02
CA VAL A 305 5.92 22.36 -8.50
C VAL A 305 5.44 21.48 -7.35
N LEU A 306 6.36 20.98 -6.53
CA LEU A 306 6.02 20.14 -5.37
C LEU A 306 5.23 20.91 -4.32
N GLN A 307 5.61 22.16 -4.01
CA GLN A 307 4.88 23.02 -3.07
C GLN A 307 3.42 23.25 -3.51
N LYS A 308 3.19 23.46 -4.83
CA LYS A 308 1.83 23.57 -5.38
C LYS A 308 1.06 22.25 -5.25
N ALA A 309 1.67 21.11 -5.59
CA ALA A 309 1.02 19.81 -5.52
C ALA A 309 0.67 19.39 -4.07
N MET A 310 1.46 19.87 -3.09
CA MET A 310 1.26 19.60 -1.66
C MET A 310 0.45 20.69 -0.93
N GLN A 311 -0.27 21.58 -1.64
CA GLN A 311 -1.16 22.55 -1.00
C GLN A 311 -2.24 21.85 -0.15
N ARG A 312 -2.60 22.48 0.98
CA ARG A 312 -3.58 21.92 1.92
C ARG A 312 -4.99 21.87 1.35
N ASP A 313 -5.37 22.88 0.58
CA ASP A 313 -6.65 22.88 -0.14
C ASP A 313 -6.47 22.15 -1.49
N PRO A 314 -7.29 21.12 -1.79
CA PRO A 314 -7.26 20.47 -3.10
C PRO A 314 -7.48 21.42 -4.28
N GLY A 315 -8.20 22.54 -4.08
CA GLY A 315 -8.43 23.56 -5.11
C GLY A 315 -7.16 24.26 -5.58
N ASP A 316 -6.15 24.38 -4.71
CA ASP A 316 -4.89 25.06 -5.01
C ASP A 316 -3.83 24.12 -5.64
N ARG A 317 -4.12 22.82 -5.74
CA ARG A 317 -3.24 21.81 -6.34
C ARG A 317 -3.38 21.75 -7.86
N TYR A 318 -2.58 20.89 -8.50
CA TYR A 318 -2.88 20.41 -9.85
C TYR A 318 -4.16 19.59 -9.81
N GLN A 319 -5.02 19.79 -10.81
CA GLN A 319 -6.34 19.17 -10.80
C GLN A 319 -6.31 17.72 -11.28
N THR A 320 -5.27 17.34 -12.01
CA THR A 320 -5.06 15.97 -12.48
C THR A 320 -3.60 15.52 -12.26
N ALA A 321 -3.39 14.20 -12.13
CA ALA A 321 -2.05 13.64 -12.01
C ALA A 321 -1.18 13.90 -13.28
N PRO A 322 -1.69 13.84 -14.51
CA PRO A 322 -0.93 14.24 -15.70
C PRO A 322 -0.49 15.70 -15.72
N GLU A 323 -1.32 16.64 -15.21
CA GLU A 323 -0.91 18.05 -15.07
C GLU A 323 0.31 18.18 -14.15
N PHE A 324 0.30 17.51 -13.01
CA PHE A 324 1.43 17.50 -12.09
C PHE A 324 2.68 16.90 -12.75
N ALA A 325 2.56 15.73 -13.40
CA ALA A 325 3.68 15.07 -14.06
C ALA A 325 4.28 15.95 -15.19
N THR A 326 3.43 16.62 -15.94
CA THR A 326 3.85 17.56 -17.01
C THR A 326 4.60 18.77 -16.44
N ALA A 327 4.08 19.36 -15.38
CA ALA A 327 4.74 20.48 -14.69
C ALA A 327 6.09 20.07 -14.09
N LEU A 328 6.19 18.88 -13.49
CA LEU A 328 7.43 18.34 -12.95
C LEU A 328 8.49 18.13 -14.06
N ALA A 329 8.09 17.54 -15.18
CA ALA A 329 8.98 17.33 -16.32
C ALA A 329 9.47 18.65 -16.95
N ALA A 330 8.63 19.68 -17.01
CA ALA A 330 9.03 21.00 -17.47
C ALA A 330 10.00 21.67 -16.50
N ALA A 331 9.72 21.63 -15.20
CA ALA A 331 10.56 22.20 -14.15
C ALA A 331 11.95 21.56 -14.10
N SER A 332 12.04 20.25 -14.22
CA SER A 332 13.31 19.52 -14.21
C SER A 332 14.25 19.92 -15.38
N LYS A 333 13.70 20.30 -16.55
CA LYS A 333 14.48 20.82 -17.67
C LYS A 333 15.03 22.21 -17.38
N VAL A 334 14.22 23.11 -16.80
CA VAL A 334 14.63 24.46 -16.42
C VAL A 334 15.80 24.40 -15.44
N ASP A 335 15.68 23.61 -14.38
CA ASP A 335 16.75 23.45 -13.38
C ASP A 335 18.02 22.83 -13.98
N GLY A 336 17.89 21.90 -14.94
CA GLY A 336 19.00 21.32 -15.67
C GLY A 336 19.75 22.31 -16.55
N GLU A 337 19.03 23.22 -17.22
CA GLU A 337 19.63 24.28 -18.04
C GLU A 337 20.34 25.33 -17.18
N GLU A 338 19.79 25.74 -16.04
CA GLU A 338 20.40 26.66 -15.10
C GLU A 338 21.72 26.11 -14.55
N LYS A 339 21.73 24.84 -14.12
CA LYS A 339 22.97 24.17 -13.68
C LYS A 339 24.03 24.15 -14.77
N SER A 340 23.66 23.85 -16.00
CA SER A 340 24.57 23.84 -17.15
C SER A 340 25.14 25.25 -17.47
N ARG A 341 24.35 26.31 -17.29
CA ARG A 341 24.80 27.71 -17.48
C ARG A 341 25.79 28.14 -16.39
N LEU A 342 25.47 27.85 -15.13
CA LEU A 342 26.36 28.16 -13.98
C LEU A 342 27.67 27.40 -14.08
N GLY A 343 27.65 26.10 -14.39
CA GLY A 343 28.86 25.31 -14.59
C GLY A 343 29.77 25.85 -15.68
N ARG A 344 29.23 26.37 -16.78
CA ARG A 344 30.00 27.05 -17.85
C ARG A 344 30.55 28.40 -17.45
N PHE A 345 29.90 29.11 -16.52
CA PHE A 345 30.40 30.40 -16.01
C PHE A 345 31.57 30.24 -15.06
N PHE A 346 31.55 29.23 -14.21
CA PHE A 346 32.65 28.94 -13.25
C PHE A 346 33.82 28.16 -13.86
N ALA A 347 33.67 27.59 -15.07
CA ALA A 347 34.73 26.88 -15.77
C ALA A 347 35.58 27.81 -16.68
N ARG A 348 35.28 29.09 -16.74
CA ARG A 348 36.07 30.15 -17.39
C ARG A 348 36.80 30.97 -16.36
#